data_5f8e14f14686131c9b542e86c0d4b429
#
_entry.id   5f8e14f14686131c9b542e86c0d4b429
#
_cell.length_a   1.000
_cell.length_b   1.000
_cell.length_c   1.000
_cell.angle_alpha   90.00
_cell.angle_beta   90.00
_cell.angle_gamma   90.00
#
_symmetry.space_group_name_H-M   'P 1'
#
loop_
_entity.id
_entity.type
_entity.pdbx_description
1 polymer ?
#
loop_
_entity_poly.entity_id
_entity_poly.type
_entity_poly.pdbx_seq_one_letter_code
_entity_poly.pdbx_strand_id
1 'polypeptide(L)'
;VVEHDEDTIRAADYVIDIGPGAGIYGGQVTAAGTPAEIEAAKDSLTGQYLSGELTIPVPKNRRKADKFLTISGCTENNLKNVTAEIPFGTLTVVTGVSGSGKSTLIYDTLYQALRKDLNRAKVTPGKHEALTYDGKIENVIVIDQSPIGRTPRSNPATYTKVFDDIRKVFAETTEAKIRGYGPGRFSFN
;
A
#
# COMPACT_ATOMS: atom_id res chain seq x y z
N VAL A 1 -17.41 -13.36 9.70
CA VAL A 1 -16.15 -12.70 9.39
C VAL A 1 -16.17 -12.32 7.91
N VAL A 2 -15.58 -11.20 7.52
CA VAL A 2 -15.33 -10.82 6.13
C VAL A 2 -13.84 -11.00 5.90
N GLU A 3 -13.47 -11.93 5.04
CA GLU A 3 -12.09 -12.36 4.88
C GLU A 3 -11.75 -12.67 3.42
N HIS A 4 -10.46 -12.62 3.13
CA HIS A 4 -9.86 -12.98 1.84
C HIS A 4 -8.58 -13.82 2.01
N ASP A 5 -8.30 -14.23 3.25
CA ASP A 5 -7.19 -15.11 3.59
C ASP A 5 -7.56 -16.57 3.34
N GLU A 6 -6.73 -17.30 2.60
CA GLU A 6 -6.99 -18.68 2.18
C GLU A 6 -7.17 -19.62 3.38
N ASP A 7 -6.29 -19.53 4.38
CA ASP A 7 -6.32 -20.44 5.54
C ASP A 7 -7.60 -20.22 6.36
N THR A 8 -8.03 -18.97 6.50
CA THR A 8 -9.28 -18.61 7.19
C THR A 8 -10.51 -19.11 6.41
N ILE A 9 -10.51 -18.95 5.08
CA ILE A 9 -11.61 -19.46 4.24
C ILE A 9 -11.72 -20.97 4.34
N ARG A 10 -10.60 -21.69 4.29
CA ARG A 10 -10.55 -23.16 4.41
C ARG A 10 -10.98 -23.67 5.78
N ALA A 11 -10.77 -22.88 6.83
CA ALA A 11 -11.16 -23.23 8.19
C ALA A 11 -12.64 -22.93 8.50
N ALA A 12 -13.36 -22.27 7.60
CA ALA A 12 -14.76 -21.92 7.81
C ALA A 12 -15.69 -23.12 7.62
N ASP A 13 -16.77 -23.17 8.38
CA ASP A 13 -17.84 -24.16 8.18
C ASP A 13 -18.70 -23.84 6.94
N TYR A 14 -18.85 -22.55 6.63
CA TYR A 14 -19.68 -22.07 5.53
C TYR A 14 -19.13 -20.75 4.97
N VAL A 15 -19.08 -20.64 3.66
CA VAL A 15 -18.55 -19.49 2.93
C VAL A 15 -19.64 -18.95 2.01
N ILE A 16 -19.73 -17.63 1.90
CA ILE A 16 -20.53 -16.91 0.92
C ILE A 16 -19.57 -16.05 0.11
N ASP A 17 -19.40 -16.37 -1.17
CA ASP A 17 -18.54 -15.64 -2.07
C ASP A 17 -19.32 -14.56 -2.83
N ILE A 18 -18.84 -13.34 -2.79
CA ILE A 18 -19.48 -12.17 -3.41
C ILE A 18 -18.62 -11.65 -4.55
N GLY A 19 -19.23 -11.55 -5.72
CA GLY A 19 -18.54 -11.13 -6.93
C GLY A 19 -19.51 -10.71 -8.03
N PRO A 20 -19.14 -10.96 -9.32
CA PRO A 20 -17.84 -11.43 -9.78
C PRO A 20 -16.74 -10.37 -9.76
N GLY A 21 -17.09 -9.08 -9.74
CA GLY A 21 -16.17 -7.96 -9.75
C GLY A 21 -16.36 -7.00 -8.58
N ALA A 22 -15.85 -5.78 -8.72
CA ALA A 22 -15.99 -4.74 -7.72
C ALA A 22 -16.93 -3.61 -8.20
N GLY A 23 -17.50 -2.86 -7.25
CA GLY A 23 -18.40 -1.74 -7.54
C GLY A 23 -19.64 -2.18 -8.30
N ILE A 24 -19.95 -1.53 -9.41
CA ILE A 24 -21.15 -1.84 -10.24
C ILE A 24 -21.13 -3.24 -10.89
N TYR A 25 -19.97 -3.89 -10.93
CA TYR A 25 -19.79 -5.24 -11.47
C TYR A 25 -19.79 -6.33 -10.39
N GLY A 26 -20.03 -5.95 -9.14
CA GLY A 26 -20.09 -6.84 -7.99
C GLY A 26 -21.49 -6.97 -7.40
N GLY A 27 -21.54 -7.39 -6.14
CA GLY A 27 -22.76 -7.42 -5.34
C GLY A 27 -23.66 -8.65 -5.59
N GLN A 28 -23.16 -9.68 -6.25
CA GLN A 28 -23.87 -10.94 -6.46
C GLN A 28 -23.22 -12.06 -5.66
N VAL A 29 -24.01 -13.01 -5.18
CA VAL A 29 -23.48 -14.25 -4.63
C VAL A 29 -23.04 -15.13 -5.80
N THR A 30 -21.74 -15.36 -5.94
CA THR A 30 -21.17 -16.21 -7.00
C THR A 30 -21.13 -17.68 -6.60
N ALA A 31 -20.94 -17.93 -5.30
CA ALA A 31 -21.02 -19.27 -4.73
C ALA A 31 -21.38 -19.18 -3.24
N ALA A 32 -21.99 -20.23 -2.70
CA ALA A 32 -22.23 -20.36 -1.26
C ALA A 32 -22.25 -21.84 -0.88
N GLY A 33 -21.59 -22.17 0.24
CA GLY A 33 -21.49 -23.55 0.73
C GLY A 33 -20.27 -23.76 1.60
N THR A 34 -19.88 -25.00 1.78
CA THR A 34 -18.62 -25.39 2.41
C THR A 34 -17.43 -24.95 1.56
N PRO A 35 -16.21 -24.82 2.12
CA PRO A 35 -15.02 -24.52 1.35
C PRO A 35 -14.83 -25.43 0.12
N ALA A 36 -15.12 -26.71 0.24
CA ALA A 36 -15.04 -27.66 -0.88
C ALA A 36 -16.06 -27.37 -1.99
N GLU A 37 -17.25 -26.92 -1.65
CA GLU A 37 -18.26 -26.51 -2.64
C GLU A 37 -17.87 -25.21 -3.32
N ILE A 38 -17.21 -24.28 -2.61
CA ILE A 38 -16.65 -23.07 -3.22
C ILE A 38 -15.52 -23.42 -4.22
N GLU A 39 -14.61 -24.33 -3.85
CA GLU A 39 -13.55 -24.80 -4.76
C GLU A 39 -14.10 -25.45 -6.04
N ALA A 40 -15.24 -26.11 -5.97
CA ALA A 40 -15.89 -26.73 -7.11
C ALA A 40 -16.70 -25.74 -7.99
N ALA A 41 -16.95 -24.53 -7.48
CA ALA A 41 -17.78 -23.52 -8.16
C ALA A 41 -16.96 -22.78 -9.24
N LYS A 42 -17.19 -23.14 -10.50
CA LYS A 42 -16.45 -22.57 -11.66
C LYS A 42 -16.64 -21.07 -11.85
N ASP A 43 -17.79 -20.54 -11.44
CA ASP A 43 -18.12 -19.11 -11.55
C ASP A 43 -17.56 -18.27 -10.38
N SER A 44 -17.00 -18.93 -9.36
CA SER A 44 -16.35 -18.29 -8.23
C SER A 44 -14.87 -18.05 -8.52
N LEU A 45 -14.45 -16.78 -8.57
CA LEU A 45 -13.04 -16.43 -8.68
C LEU A 45 -12.26 -16.94 -7.45
N THR A 46 -12.85 -16.82 -6.26
CA THR A 46 -12.29 -17.36 -5.02
C THR A 46 -12.11 -18.88 -5.14
N GLY A 47 -13.10 -19.60 -5.65
CA GLY A 47 -13.02 -21.04 -5.88
C GLY A 47 -11.91 -21.44 -6.84
N GLN A 48 -11.75 -20.71 -7.94
CA GLN A 48 -10.67 -20.95 -8.91
C GLN A 48 -9.26 -20.78 -8.29
N TYR A 49 -9.08 -19.80 -7.39
CA TYR A 49 -7.82 -19.65 -6.67
C TYR A 49 -7.63 -20.72 -5.59
N LEU A 50 -8.65 -21.05 -4.82
CA LEU A 50 -8.59 -22.09 -3.78
C LEU A 50 -8.30 -23.48 -4.37
N SER A 51 -8.92 -23.82 -5.52
CA SER A 51 -8.67 -25.08 -6.23
C SER A 51 -7.30 -25.14 -6.92
N GLY A 52 -6.63 -23.99 -7.09
CA GLY A 52 -5.38 -23.87 -7.84
C GLY A 52 -5.56 -23.84 -9.36
N GLU A 53 -6.80 -23.75 -9.87
CA GLU A 53 -7.07 -23.52 -11.31
C GLU A 53 -6.46 -22.18 -11.74
N LEU A 54 -6.64 -21.15 -10.92
CA LEU A 54 -5.93 -19.89 -11.04
C LEU A 54 -4.83 -19.79 -9.99
N THR A 55 -3.67 -19.33 -10.42
CA THR A 55 -2.53 -19.09 -9.50
C THR A 55 -1.79 -17.82 -9.91
N ILE A 56 -1.20 -17.16 -8.93
CA ILE A 56 -0.21 -16.11 -9.18
C ILE A 56 1.15 -16.80 -9.32
N PRO A 57 1.70 -16.91 -10.54
CA PRO A 57 2.90 -17.71 -10.75
C PRO A 57 4.10 -17.09 -10.05
N VAL A 58 4.82 -17.92 -9.29
CA VAL A 58 6.11 -17.54 -8.72
C VAL A 58 7.18 -17.63 -9.81
N PRO A 59 7.90 -16.54 -10.14
CA PRO A 59 8.95 -16.57 -11.16
C PRO A 59 10.02 -17.63 -10.84
N LYS A 60 10.31 -18.49 -11.81
CA LYS A 60 11.38 -19.50 -11.68
C LYS A 60 12.75 -18.84 -11.55
N ASN A 61 12.95 -17.74 -12.28
CA ASN A 61 14.20 -16.98 -12.23
C ASN A 61 14.02 -15.76 -11.31
N ARG A 62 14.76 -15.74 -10.21
CA ARG A 62 14.83 -14.57 -9.33
C ARG A 62 15.78 -13.52 -9.90
N ARG A 63 15.44 -12.25 -9.75
CA ARG A 63 16.35 -11.15 -10.07
C ARG A 63 17.58 -11.24 -9.18
N LYS A 64 18.75 -11.06 -9.78
CA LYS A 64 20.01 -10.95 -9.06
C LYS A 64 20.36 -9.47 -8.96
N ALA A 65 20.69 -9.02 -7.76
CA ALA A 65 21.19 -7.67 -7.54
C ALA A 65 22.70 -7.67 -7.48
N ASP A 66 23.30 -6.66 -8.05
CA ASP A 66 24.74 -6.34 -7.99
C ASP A 66 24.98 -5.03 -7.21
N LYS A 67 23.91 -4.38 -6.78
CA LYS A 67 23.92 -3.10 -6.05
C LYS A 67 23.03 -3.19 -4.84
N PHE A 68 23.45 -2.54 -3.78
CA PHE A 68 22.77 -2.62 -2.48
C PHE A 68 22.64 -1.25 -1.84
N LEU A 69 21.59 -1.12 -1.05
CA LEU A 69 21.43 -0.11 -0.02
C LEU A 69 21.74 -0.80 1.31
N THR A 70 22.68 -0.27 2.06
CA THR A 70 23.08 -0.82 3.36
C THR A 70 22.85 0.19 4.46
N ILE A 71 22.13 -0.21 5.49
CA ILE A 71 22.05 0.52 6.74
C ILE A 71 22.68 -0.30 7.85
N SER A 72 23.60 0.29 8.61
CA SER A 72 24.39 -0.43 9.60
C SER A 72 24.33 0.23 10.98
N GLY A 73 24.62 -0.57 11.99
CA GLY A 73 24.69 -0.10 13.37
C GLY A 73 23.34 0.35 13.95
N CYS A 74 22.23 -0.19 13.49
CA CYS A 74 20.92 0.20 13.96
C CYS A 74 20.69 -0.28 15.40
N THR A 75 20.49 0.70 16.32
CA THR A 75 20.30 0.45 17.75
C THR A 75 19.05 1.13 18.33
N GLU A 76 18.17 1.66 17.46
CA GLU A 76 16.93 2.31 17.90
C GLU A 76 15.97 1.29 18.51
N ASN A 77 15.29 1.66 19.59
CA ASN A 77 14.35 0.82 20.34
C ASN A 77 14.95 -0.55 20.70
N ASN A 78 14.40 -1.64 20.17
CA ASN A 78 14.84 -3.00 20.47
C ASN A 78 15.85 -3.58 19.46
N LEU A 79 16.32 -2.77 18.50
CA LEU A 79 17.33 -3.21 17.55
C LEU A 79 18.69 -3.46 18.22
N LYS A 80 19.35 -4.56 17.90
CA LYS A 80 20.59 -5.04 18.50
C LYS A 80 21.76 -4.88 17.53
N ASN A 81 22.14 -3.64 17.24
CA ASN A 81 23.23 -3.34 16.29
C ASN A 81 23.01 -4.01 14.93
N VAL A 82 21.81 -3.82 14.38
CA VAL A 82 21.39 -4.51 13.15
C VAL A 82 22.03 -3.85 11.94
N THR A 83 22.59 -4.66 11.05
CA THR A 83 22.96 -4.26 9.69
C THR A 83 22.02 -4.96 8.69
N ALA A 84 21.45 -4.17 7.77
CA ALA A 84 20.57 -4.68 6.74
C ALA A 84 21.03 -4.22 5.36
N GLU A 85 21.15 -5.18 4.44
CA GLU A 85 21.45 -4.95 3.02
C GLU A 85 20.20 -5.17 2.21
N ILE A 86 19.79 -4.16 1.46
CA ILE A 86 18.59 -4.16 0.62
C ILE A 86 19.01 -4.11 -0.84
N PRO A 87 18.80 -5.20 -1.59
CA PRO A 87 19.24 -5.27 -2.98
C PRO A 87 18.40 -4.38 -3.89
N PHE A 88 19.02 -3.63 -4.79
CA PHE A 88 18.33 -2.83 -5.77
C PHE A 88 17.64 -3.67 -6.86
N GLY A 89 16.55 -3.13 -7.40
CA GLY A 89 15.81 -3.75 -8.51
C GLY A 89 15.05 -5.02 -8.14
N THR A 90 14.88 -5.30 -6.85
CA THR A 90 14.20 -6.49 -6.33
C THR A 90 12.98 -6.13 -5.48
N LEU A 91 12.12 -7.10 -5.26
CA LEU A 91 11.12 -7.07 -4.20
C LEU A 91 11.76 -7.65 -2.93
N THR A 92 11.98 -6.80 -1.95
CA THR A 92 12.52 -7.20 -0.63
C THR A 92 11.40 -7.20 0.40
N VAL A 93 11.23 -8.29 1.12
CA VAL A 93 10.21 -8.44 2.17
C VAL A 93 10.88 -8.51 3.52
N VAL A 94 10.43 -7.69 4.48
CA VAL A 94 10.89 -7.70 5.86
C VAL A 94 9.82 -8.37 6.73
N THR A 95 10.15 -9.52 7.30
CA THR A 95 9.22 -10.36 8.07
C THR A 95 9.66 -10.50 9.52
N GLY A 96 8.81 -11.06 10.34
CA GLY A 96 9.05 -11.33 11.76
C GLY A 96 7.80 -11.11 12.60
N VAL A 97 7.81 -11.57 13.84
CA VAL A 97 6.70 -11.43 14.78
C VAL A 97 6.37 -9.97 15.09
N SER A 98 5.17 -9.70 15.59
CA SER A 98 4.79 -8.35 16.02
C SER A 98 5.74 -7.86 17.12
N GLY A 99 6.15 -6.58 17.06
CA GLY A 99 7.09 -6.02 18.02
C GLY A 99 8.57 -6.39 17.80
N SER A 100 8.94 -7.17 16.76
CA SER A 100 10.33 -7.57 16.51
C SER A 100 11.27 -6.43 16.05
N GLY A 101 10.75 -5.24 15.76
CA GLY A 101 11.56 -4.09 15.32
C GLY A 101 11.51 -3.80 13.82
N LYS A 102 10.66 -4.49 13.03
CA LYS A 102 10.54 -4.25 11.58
C LYS A 102 10.23 -2.79 11.25
N SER A 103 9.24 -2.21 11.90
CA SER A 103 8.85 -0.82 11.67
C SER A 103 9.94 0.15 12.13
N THR A 104 10.62 -0.16 13.24
CA THR A 104 11.76 0.63 13.73
C THR A 104 12.90 0.63 12.73
N LEU A 105 13.24 -0.54 12.15
CA LEU A 105 14.30 -0.62 11.14
C LEU A 105 13.91 0.13 9.86
N ILE A 106 12.70 -0.11 9.34
CA ILE A 106 12.29 0.40 8.02
C ILE A 106 11.79 1.84 8.08
N TYR A 107 10.82 2.15 8.96
CA TYR A 107 10.20 3.49 8.99
C TYR A 107 10.97 4.49 9.84
N ASP A 108 11.34 4.10 11.06
CA ASP A 108 11.96 5.04 11.99
C ASP A 108 13.43 5.27 11.65
N THR A 109 14.13 4.26 11.13
CA THR A 109 15.56 4.36 10.84
C THR A 109 15.81 4.57 9.34
N LEU A 110 15.62 3.57 8.51
CA LEU A 110 16.00 3.60 7.10
C LEU A 110 15.28 4.70 6.31
N TYR A 111 13.94 4.76 6.40
CA TYR A 111 13.17 5.76 5.66
C TYR A 111 13.51 7.19 6.10
N GLN A 112 13.65 7.43 7.41
CA GLN A 112 14.02 8.75 7.89
C GLN A 112 15.46 9.12 7.50
N ALA A 113 16.38 8.15 7.50
CA ALA A 113 17.75 8.36 7.04
C ALA A 113 17.79 8.75 5.54
N LEU A 114 17.05 8.04 4.70
CA LEU A 114 16.92 8.38 3.28
C LEU A 114 16.28 9.76 3.05
N ARG A 115 15.23 10.11 3.80
CA ARG A 115 14.63 11.46 3.70
C ARG A 115 15.60 12.56 4.07
N LYS A 116 16.39 12.34 5.10
CA LYS A 116 17.41 13.30 5.54
C LYS A 116 18.49 13.46 4.46
N ASP A 117 18.94 12.36 3.89
CA ASP A 117 20.02 12.35 2.90
C ASP A 117 19.56 12.92 1.53
N LEU A 118 18.47 12.40 0.97
CA LEU A 118 17.99 12.75 -0.37
C LEU A 118 17.30 14.12 -0.40
N ASN A 119 16.46 14.41 0.57
CA ASN A 119 15.57 15.57 0.55
C ASN A 119 15.99 16.66 1.56
N ARG A 120 17.10 16.49 2.27
CA ARG A 120 17.54 17.38 3.36
C ARG A 120 16.43 17.65 4.36
N ALA A 121 15.56 16.67 4.59
CA ALA A 121 14.42 16.83 5.49
C ALA A 121 14.90 17.04 6.92
N LYS A 122 14.22 17.93 7.66
CA LYS A 122 14.48 18.17 9.09
C LYS A 122 13.83 17.06 9.92
N VAL A 123 14.39 15.86 9.84
CA VAL A 123 13.95 14.65 10.56
C VAL A 123 15.12 14.04 11.31
N THR A 124 14.82 13.34 12.39
CA THR A 124 15.82 12.60 13.18
C THR A 124 15.61 11.11 12.89
N PRO A 125 16.48 10.46 12.10
CA PRO A 125 16.44 9.02 11.94
C PRO A 125 16.69 8.30 13.26
N GLY A 126 16.19 7.09 13.39
CA GLY A 126 16.57 6.19 14.48
C GLY A 126 18.08 6.00 14.53
N LYS A 127 18.61 5.63 15.69
CA LYS A 127 20.05 5.49 15.93
C LYS A 127 20.65 4.43 15.02
N HIS A 128 21.62 4.83 14.21
CA HIS A 128 22.37 3.99 13.28
C HIS A 128 23.77 4.59 13.08
N GLU A 129 24.70 3.78 12.59
CA GLU A 129 26.09 4.22 12.33
C GLU A 129 26.24 4.81 10.92
N ALA A 130 25.77 4.10 9.91
CA ALA A 130 25.92 4.55 8.52
C ALA A 130 24.75 4.10 7.63
N LEU A 131 24.51 4.93 6.60
CA LEU A 131 23.69 4.63 5.44
C LEU A 131 24.55 4.74 4.19
N THR A 132 24.69 3.68 3.42
CA THR A 132 25.45 3.65 2.17
C THR A 132 24.62 2.99 1.06
N TYR A 133 24.86 3.37 -0.18
CA TYR A 133 24.19 2.75 -1.32
C TYR A 133 25.01 2.89 -2.62
N ASP A 134 24.88 1.86 -3.46
CA ASP A 134 25.55 1.79 -4.75
C ASP A 134 24.71 2.52 -5.82
N GLY A 135 25.26 3.58 -6.39
CA GLY A 135 24.58 4.33 -7.44
C GLY A 135 23.76 5.50 -6.91
N LYS A 136 22.67 5.85 -7.61
CA LYS A 136 21.84 7.01 -7.32
C LYS A 136 20.42 6.59 -6.93
N ILE A 137 19.95 7.10 -5.82
CA ILE A 137 18.52 7.04 -5.42
C ILE A 137 17.95 8.43 -5.72
N GLU A 138 16.92 8.50 -6.55
CA GLU A 138 16.30 9.78 -6.90
C GLU A 138 15.21 10.19 -5.90
N ASN A 139 14.46 9.22 -5.42
CA ASN A 139 13.37 9.47 -4.48
C ASN A 139 13.07 8.25 -3.62
N VAL A 140 12.40 8.47 -2.48
CA VAL A 140 11.83 7.45 -1.63
C VAL A 140 10.33 7.69 -1.48
N ILE A 141 9.54 6.69 -1.81
CA ILE A 141 8.08 6.74 -1.72
C ILE A 141 7.64 5.77 -0.63
N VAL A 142 6.82 6.26 0.29
CA VAL A 142 6.19 5.45 1.34
C VAL A 142 4.71 5.32 1.03
N ILE A 143 4.25 4.08 1.07
CA ILE A 143 2.81 3.75 1.03
C ILE A 143 2.51 3.07 2.36
N ASP A 144 1.58 3.63 3.10
CA ASP A 144 1.11 3.09 4.36
C ASP A 144 -0.40 2.80 4.32
N GLN A 145 -0.92 2.22 5.38
CA GLN A 145 -2.34 1.89 5.51
C GLN A 145 -3.16 3.04 6.15
N SER A 146 -2.60 4.23 6.22
CA SER A 146 -3.30 5.39 6.75
C SER A 146 -4.52 5.73 5.89
N PRO A 147 -5.66 6.09 6.49
CA PRO A 147 -6.81 6.54 5.72
C PRO A 147 -6.48 7.74 4.85
N ILE A 148 -7.03 7.77 3.63
CA ILE A 148 -6.94 8.93 2.75
C ILE A 148 -7.69 10.09 3.38
N GLY A 149 -6.92 11.02 3.99
CA GLY A 149 -7.46 12.17 4.69
C GLY A 149 -7.89 11.88 6.13
N ARG A 150 -7.89 12.93 6.95
CA ARG A 150 -8.17 12.85 8.39
C ARG A 150 -9.58 13.28 8.77
N THR A 151 -10.40 13.65 7.79
CA THR A 151 -11.74 14.16 8.04
C THR A 151 -12.76 13.48 7.14
N PRO A 152 -14.07 13.43 7.54
CA PRO A 152 -15.14 12.91 6.71
C PRO A 152 -15.31 13.63 5.35
N ARG A 153 -14.72 14.83 5.22
CA ARG A 153 -14.72 15.63 4.00
C ARG A 153 -13.57 15.33 3.06
N SER A 154 -12.63 14.49 3.49
CA SER A 154 -11.52 14.04 2.65
C SER A 154 -11.99 12.93 1.73
N ASN A 155 -11.80 13.11 0.43
CA ASN A 155 -12.10 12.11 -0.59
C ASN A 155 -10.94 12.01 -1.59
N PRO A 156 -10.90 10.99 -2.44
CA PRO A 156 -9.83 10.80 -3.41
C PRO A 156 -9.57 12.02 -4.31
N ALA A 157 -10.61 12.72 -4.75
CA ALA A 157 -10.46 13.88 -5.62
C ALA A 157 -9.76 15.06 -4.92
N THR A 158 -10.06 15.26 -3.62
CA THR A 158 -9.39 16.29 -2.80
C THR A 158 -7.94 15.88 -2.50
N TYR A 159 -7.72 14.62 -2.18
CA TYR A 159 -6.39 14.09 -1.87
C TYR A 159 -5.43 14.18 -3.06
N THR A 160 -5.89 13.84 -4.25
CA THR A 160 -5.11 13.93 -5.50
C THR A 160 -5.05 15.35 -6.06
N LYS A 161 -5.75 16.32 -5.45
CA LYS A 161 -5.90 17.72 -5.90
C LYS A 161 -6.67 17.90 -7.22
N VAL A 162 -7.20 16.85 -7.81
CA VAL A 162 -8.06 16.93 -9.02
C VAL A 162 -9.26 17.84 -8.78
N PHE A 163 -9.76 17.88 -7.56
CA PHE A 163 -10.88 18.75 -7.21
C PHE A 163 -10.55 20.25 -7.32
N ASP A 164 -9.29 20.63 -7.18
CA ASP A 164 -8.86 22.03 -7.37
C ASP A 164 -9.01 22.46 -8.83
N ASP A 165 -8.73 21.57 -9.79
CA ASP A 165 -8.90 21.84 -11.22
C ASP A 165 -10.40 21.84 -11.58
N ILE A 166 -11.18 20.91 -11.02
CA ILE A 166 -12.64 20.91 -11.18
C ILE A 166 -13.24 22.26 -10.73
N ARG A 167 -12.84 22.76 -9.55
CA ARG A 167 -13.31 24.06 -9.04
C ARG A 167 -12.95 25.23 -9.94
N LYS A 168 -11.76 25.21 -10.57
CA LYS A 168 -11.35 26.23 -11.55
C LYS A 168 -12.28 26.21 -12.77
N VAL A 169 -12.54 25.03 -13.33
CA VAL A 169 -13.45 24.88 -14.48
C VAL A 169 -14.84 25.43 -14.15
N PHE A 170 -15.39 25.11 -12.96
CA PHE A 170 -16.68 25.67 -12.54
C PHE A 170 -16.66 27.19 -12.38
N ALA A 171 -15.58 27.77 -11.86
CA ALA A 171 -15.41 29.21 -11.72
C ALA A 171 -15.30 29.95 -13.07
N GLU A 172 -14.88 29.26 -14.11
CA GLU A 172 -14.75 29.80 -15.46
C GLU A 172 -16.07 29.82 -16.26
N THR A 173 -17.11 29.16 -15.75
CA THR A 173 -18.43 29.17 -16.39
C THR A 173 -19.01 30.59 -16.46
N THR A 174 -19.80 30.85 -17.48
CA THR A 174 -20.44 32.17 -17.69
C THR A 174 -21.26 32.58 -16.47
N GLU A 175 -22.02 31.67 -15.89
CA GLU A 175 -22.86 31.92 -14.71
C GLU A 175 -22.00 32.28 -13.48
N ALA A 176 -20.90 31.56 -13.25
CA ALA A 176 -19.99 31.87 -12.15
C ALA A 176 -19.34 33.24 -12.29
N LYS A 177 -18.93 33.62 -13.51
CA LYS A 177 -18.35 34.93 -13.80
C LYS A 177 -19.37 36.07 -13.60
N ILE A 178 -20.60 35.92 -14.06
CA ILE A 178 -21.68 36.90 -13.86
C ILE A 178 -21.92 37.10 -12.36
N ARG A 179 -21.88 36.06 -11.56
CA ARG A 179 -22.12 36.12 -10.11
C ARG A 179 -20.86 36.41 -9.28
N GLY A 180 -19.71 36.60 -9.90
CA GLY A 180 -18.44 36.84 -9.20
C GLY A 180 -17.94 35.64 -8.34
N TYR A 181 -18.30 34.41 -8.72
CA TYR A 181 -17.93 33.21 -7.98
C TYR A 181 -16.52 32.75 -8.35
N GLY A 182 -15.59 32.81 -7.40
CA GLY A 182 -14.27 32.20 -7.53
C GLY A 182 -14.26 30.70 -7.17
N PRO A 183 -13.13 30.00 -7.36
CA PRO A 183 -13.01 28.55 -7.10
C PRO A 183 -13.37 28.13 -5.68
N GLY A 184 -13.21 29.02 -4.68
CA GLY A 184 -13.59 28.76 -3.29
C GLY A 184 -15.09 28.53 -3.10
N ARG A 185 -15.93 29.12 -3.95
CA ARG A 185 -17.40 28.96 -3.88
C ARG A 185 -17.85 27.54 -4.21
N PHE A 186 -17.05 26.80 -4.96
CA PHE A 186 -17.30 25.43 -5.38
C PHE A 186 -16.62 24.39 -4.46
N SER A 187 -16.24 24.81 -3.26
CA SER A 187 -15.76 23.90 -2.21
C SER A 187 -16.95 23.30 -1.47
N PHE A 188 -16.81 22.05 -1.05
CA PHE A 188 -17.75 21.38 -0.15
C PHE A 188 -17.28 21.39 1.32
N ASN A 189 -16.28 22.19 1.65
CA ASN A 189 -15.81 22.45 3.01
C ASN A 189 -16.51 23.65 3.59
#